data_7eaed5e1891a3a37beffed302070927c
#
_entry.id   7eaed5e1891a3a37beffed302070927c
#
_cell.length_a   1.000
_cell.length_b   1.000
_cell.length_c   1.000
_cell.angle_alpha   90.00
_cell.angle_beta   90.00
_cell.angle_gamma   90.00
#
_symmetry.space_group_name_H-M   'P 1'
#
loop_
_entity.id
_entity.type
_entity.pdbx_description
1 polymer ?
#
loop_
_entity_poly.entity_id
_entity_poly.type
_entity_poly.pdbx_seq_one_letter_code
_entity_poly.pdbx_strand_id
1 'polypeptide(L)'
;MSIVKVEGLCKTFADYRALDGVGFEFDHGILSILGPSGCGKTTMLRCIAGLEVPDDGSIWIDGKIQTDIKNGVLVPPYAREIGFVFQNYALWPHMSVYQNVAFGLKLRKIRDAEVRSRVLASLELVGLPKLEERYPSQLSGGQQQRVALARSLAMEPRLILLDEPLSNLDAKLREEMRVELKKLIKKVNISAIYVTHDQEEAFVISDYVIVMERGKILQYATPDEIYNWPAHQFVASFIGRSVLVEGRVVQASGEECRVEVPDFNRATLVCRRPNGLAAGDTCQLVIRTGEVKLNSRRFSQTENVLEGVMTSRDYRGGLTDHRVQIGAREIVVTSHKLCPMIEVEGDGDKVYLYVDKSAISVIARSSLAAQGAAH
;
A
#
# COMPACT_ATOMS: atom_id res chain seq x y z
N MET A 1 -15.68 8.24 -15.73
CA MET A 1 -16.51 7.04 -15.54
C MET A 1 -15.60 5.99 -14.94
N SER A 2 -15.96 5.48 -13.77
CA SER A 2 -15.09 4.57 -13.01
C SER A 2 -14.86 3.25 -13.74
N ILE A 3 -13.62 2.77 -13.71
CA ILE A 3 -13.29 1.46 -14.26
C ILE A 3 -13.74 0.33 -13.33
N VAL A 4 -13.73 0.57 -12.01
CA VAL A 4 -14.24 -0.35 -10.99
C VAL A 4 -15.02 0.43 -9.95
N LYS A 5 -16.21 -0.06 -9.63
CA LYS A 5 -17.02 0.41 -8.51
C LYS A 5 -17.47 -0.79 -7.68
N VAL A 6 -17.29 -0.70 -6.37
CA VAL A 6 -17.67 -1.71 -5.39
C VAL A 6 -18.54 -1.05 -4.34
N GLU A 7 -19.69 -1.66 -4.00
CA GLU A 7 -20.61 -1.15 -2.98
C GLU A 7 -21.02 -2.25 -2.02
N GLY A 8 -20.80 -2.01 -0.73
CA GLY A 8 -21.28 -2.84 0.36
C GLY A 8 -20.82 -4.30 0.32
N LEU A 9 -19.63 -4.57 -0.23
CA LEU A 9 -19.15 -5.93 -0.44
C LEU A 9 -18.87 -6.63 0.87
N CYS A 10 -19.55 -7.77 1.11
CA CYS A 10 -19.37 -8.61 2.28
C CYS A 10 -18.96 -10.03 1.88
N LYS A 11 -18.08 -10.65 2.67
CA LYS A 11 -17.71 -12.06 2.53
C LYS A 11 -17.30 -12.66 3.86
N THR A 12 -17.92 -13.78 4.20
CA THR A 12 -17.61 -14.56 5.40
C THR A 12 -17.20 -15.97 5.01
N PHE A 13 -16.16 -16.50 5.63
CA PHE A 13 -15.74 -17.89 5.52
C PHE A 13 -15.86 -18.53 6.90
N ALA A 14 -16.77 -19.48 7.05
CA ALA A 14 -17.15 -20.03 8.35
C ALA A 14 -17.42 -18.88 9.36
N ASP A 15 -16.59 -18.74 10.38
CA ASP A 15 -16.74 -17.71 11.42
C ASP A 15 -15.87 -16.46 11.17
N TYR A 16 -15.14 -16.41 10.05
CA TYR A 16 -14.24 -15.31 9.73
C TYR A 16 -14.82 -14.39 8.66
N ARG A 17 -15.12 -13.13 9.04
CA ARG A 17 -15.60 -12.11 8.13
C ARG A 17 -14.41 -11.45 7.40
N ALA A 18 -14.17 -11.91 6.17
CA ALA A 18 -13.05 -11.47 5.35
C ALA A 18 -13.28 -10.09 4.72
N LEU A 19 -14.55 -9.73 4.40
CA LEU A 19 -14.95 -8.42 3.91
C LEU A 19 -16.19 -7.97 4.68
N ASP A 20 -16.19 -6.72 5.14
CA ASP A 20 -17.22 -6.14 5.98
C ASP A 20 -17.69 -4.78 5.41
N GLY A 21 -18.65 -4.83 4.48
CA GLY A 21 -19.25 -3.64 3.88
C GLY A 21 -18.29 -2.81 3.03
N VAL A 22 -17.34 -3.45 2.35
CA VAL A 22 -16.32 -2.76 1.55
C VAL A 22 -16.92 -2.01 0.38
N GLY A 23 -16.57 -0.73 0.22
CA GLY A 23 -17.00 0.09 -0.90
C GLY A 23 -15.91 1.06 -1.34
N PHE A 24 -15.68 1.19 -2.64
CA PHE A 24 -14.80 2.18 -3.26
C PHE A 24 -15.14 2.36 -4.74
N GLU A 25 -14.64 3.45 -5.30
CA GLU A 25 -14.73 3.75 -6.72
C GLU A 25 -13.35 4.13 -7.25
N PHE A 26 -12.95 3.56 -8.38
CA PHE A 26 -11.64 3.75 -8.99
C PHE A 26 -11.78 4.05 -10.48
N ASP A 27 -11.24 5.18 -10.92
CA ASP A 27 -11.43 5.66 -12.29
C ASP A 27 -10.41 5.07 -13.26
N HIS A 28 -9.11 5.29 -13.03
CA HIS A 28 -8.04 4.80 -13.88
C HIS A 28 -6.67 4.86 -13.20
N GLY A 29 -5.66 4.22 -13.81
CA GLY A 29 -4.29 4.18 -13.30
C GLY A 29 -4.00 2.91 -12.51
N ILE A 30 -3.22 3.00 -11.45
CA ILE A 30 -2.83 1.86 -10.61
C ILE A 30 -3.35 2.10 -9.19
N LEU A 31 -4.23 1.22 -8.74
CA LEU A 31 -4.74 1.17 -7.38
C LEU A 31 -4.09 0.02 -6.62
N SER A 32 -3.34 0.30 -5.56
CA SER A 32 -2.88 -0.76 -4.66
C SER A 32 -3.84 -0.99 -3.50
N ILE A 33 -4.01 -2.26 -3.15
CA ILE A 33 -4.69 -2.70 -1.92
C ILE A 33 -3.63 -3.21 -0.97
N LEU A 34 -3.42 -2.49 0.12
CA LEU A 34 -2.37 -2.69 1.11
C LEU A 34 -2.96 -3.05 2.48
N GLY A 35 -2.31 -3.91 3.24
CA GLY A 35 -2.72 -4.29 4.59
C GLY A 35 -2.03 -5.57 5.06
N PRO A 36 -2.16 -5.94 6.33
CA PRO A 36 -1.56 -7.14 6.89
C PRO A 36 -2.11 -8.43 6.25
N SER A 37 -1.41 -9.52 6.46
CA SER A 37 -1.89 -10.84 6.02
C SER A 37 -3.24 -11.15 6.66
N GLY A 38 -4.17 -11.70 5.86
CA GLY A 38 -5.51 -12.05 6.33
C GLY A 38 -6.51 -10.89 6.42
N CYS A 39 -6.18 -9.63 6.08
CA CYS A 39 -7.16 -8.53 6.17
C CYS A 39 -8.22 -8.47 5.05
N GLY A 40 -8.22 -9.42 4.09
CA GLY A 40 -9.25 -9.52 3.04
C GLY A 40 -8.84 -9.06 1.65
N LYS A 41 -7.60 -8.62 1.40
CA LYS A 41 -7.11 -8.10 0.10
C LYS A 41 -7.36 -9.04 -1.07
N THR A 42 -6.82 -10.26 -0.98
CA THR A 42 -6.98 -11.31 -2.01
C THR A 42 -8.45 -11.72 -2.18
N THR A 43 -9.23 -11.76 -1.09
CA THR A 43 -10.66 -12.04 -1.15
C THR A 43 -11.39 -10.97 -1.95
N MET A 44 -11.11 -9.68 -1.69
CA MET A 44 -11.69 -8.56 -2.46
C MET A 44 -11.31 -8.65 -3.93
N LEU A 45 -10.03 -8.90 -4.23
CA LEU A 45 -9.55 -9.05 -5.61
C LEU A 45 -10.24 -10.21 -6.34
N ARG A 46 -10.42 -11.36 -5.66
CA ARG A 46 -11.11 -12.53 -6.21
C ARG A 46 -12.60 -12.29 -6.42
N CYS A 47 -13.25 -11.55 -5.54
CA CYS A 47 -14.66 -11.13 -5.75
C CYS A 47 -14.77 -10.24 -7.01
N ILE A 48 -13.87 -9.26 -7.19
CA ILE A 48 -13.85 -8.42 -8.40
C ILE A 48 -13.62 -9.27 -9.65
N ALA A 49 -12.76 -10.30 -9.55
CA ALA A 49 -12.50 -11.23 -10.66
C ALA A 49 -13.67 -12.20 -10.94
N GLY A 50 -14.62 -12.35 -10.01
CA GLY A 50 -15.68 -13.38 -10.06
C GLY A 50 -15.18 -14.79 -9.74
N LEU A 51 -13.98 -14.91 -9.17
CA LEU A 51 -13.40 -16.17 -8.69
C LEU A 51 -13.93 -16.55 -7.30
N GLU A 52 -14.46 -15.59 -6.57
CA GLU A 52 -15.12 -15.75 -5.28
C GLU A 52 -16.48 -15.06 -5.34
N VAL A 53 -17.52 -15.70 -4.84
CA VAL A 53 -18.86 -15.12 -4.75
C VAL A 53 -19.02 -14.42 -3.40
N PRO A 54 -19.26 -13.09 -3.39
CA PRO A 54 -19.54 -12.39 -2.13
C PRO A 54 -20.89 -12.80 -1.55
N ASP A 55 -21.09 -12.53 -0.27
CA ASP A 55 -22.37 -12.83 0.42
C ASP A 55 -23.36 -11.66 0.30
N ASP A 56 -22.86 -10.42 0.12
CA ASP A 56 -23.66 -9.22 -0.16
C ASP A 56 -22.83 -8.20 -0.96
N GLY A 57 -23.51 -7.21 -1.53
CA GLY A 57 -22.93 -6.10 -2.25
C GLY A 57 -22.98 -6.24 -3.77
N SER A 58 -22.39 -5.24 -4.43
CA SER A 58 -22.42 -5.12 -5.88
C SER A 58 -21.06 -4.68 -6.44
N ILE A 59 -20.74 -5.12 -7.67
CA ILE A 59 -19.49 -4.82 -8.37
C ILE A 59 -19.79 -4.43 -9.80
N TRP A 60 -19.26 -3.29 -10.23
CA TRP A 60 -19.28 -2.83 -11.63
C TRP A 60 -17.86 -2.77 -12.18
N ILE A 61 -17.72 -3.14 -13.44
CA ILE A 61 -16.47 -2.98 -14.20
C ILE A 61 -16.82 -2.29 -15.52
N ASP A 62 -16.11 -1.21 -15.84
CA ASP A 62 -16.36 -0.40 -17.05
C ASP A 62 -17.84 0.00 -17.21
N GLY A 63 -18.48 0.39 -16.10
CA GLY A 63 -19.89 0.77 -16.05
C GLY A 63 -20.89 -0.37 -16.17
N LYS A 64 -20.45 -1.62 -16.34
CA LYS A 64 -21.30 -2.81 -16.45
C LYS A 64 -21.37 -3.54 -15.11
N ILE A 65 -22.56 -3.92 -14.67
CA ILE A 65 -22.72 -4.73 -13.46
C ILE A 65 -22.16 -6.13 -13.68
N GLN A 66 -21.28 -6.56 -12.79
CA GLN A 66 -20.64 -7.87 -12.82
C GLN A 66 -21.14 -8.79 -11.70
N THR A 67 -21.49 -8.18 -10.57
CA THR A 67 -22.06 -8.86 -9.42
C THR A 67 -23.13 -7.95 -8.80
N ASP A 68 -24.29 -8.50 -8.49
CA ASP A 68 -25.30 -7.88 -7.66
C ASP A 68 -26.05 -8.98 -6.93
N ILE A 69 -25.71 -9.17 -5.67
CA ILE A 69 -26.24 -10.28 -4.88
C ILE A 69 -27.77 -10.14 -4.69
N LYS A 70 -28.24 -8.91 -4.46
CA LYS A 70 -29.66 -8.64 -4.24
C LYS A 70 -30.52 -8.97 -5.46
N ASN A 71 -29.98 -8.71 -6.65
CA ASN A 71 -30.69 -8.95 -7.92
C ASN A 71 -30.28 -10.26 -8.60
N GLY A 72 -29.42 -11.09 -7.97
CA GLY A 72 -29.00 -12.39 -8.49
C GLY A 72 -28.07 -12.31 -9.72
N VAL A 73 -27.39 -11.20 -9.93
CA VAL A 73 -26.46 -11.04 -11.06
C VAL A 73 -25.09 -11.56 -10.66
N LEU A 74 -24.61 -12.58 -11.37
CA LEU A 74 -23.28 -13.18 -11.17
C LEU A 74 -22.63 -13.46 -12.55
N VAL A 75 -21.87 -12.51 -13.08
CA VAL A 75 -21.13 -12.70 -14.33
C VAL A 75 -19.90 -13.58 -14.04
N PRO A 76 -19.74 -14.70 -14.77
CA PRO A 76 -18.61 -15.60 -14.53
C PRO A 76 -17.28 -14.96 -14.91
N PRO A 77 -16.12 -15.42 -14.33
CA PRO A 77 -14.80 -14.80 -14.52
C PRO A 77 -14.40 -14.59 -15.99
N TYR A 78 -14.63 -15.60 -16.82
CA TYR A 78 -14.24 -15.56 -18.23
C TYR A 78 -15.01 -14.52 -19.08
N ALA A 79 -16.15 -14.05 -18.60
CA ALA A 79 -17.00 -13.04 -19.25
C ALA A 79 -16.78 -11.61 -18.73
N ARG A 80 -15.96 -11.41 -17.68
CA ARG A 80 -15.70 -10.08 -17.09
C ARG A 80 -14.70 -9.23 -17.90
N GLU A 81 -14.08 -9.79 -18.91
CA GLU A 81 -13.12 -9.10 -19.82
C GLU A 81 -11.94 -8.45 -19.08
N ILE A 82 -11.49 -9.06 -18.01
CA ILE A 82 -10.35 -8.62 -17.20
C ILE A 82 -9.13 -9.54 -17.37
N GLY A 83 -7.93 -9.00 -17.14
CA GLY A 83 -6.71 -9.78 -16.95
C GLY A 83 -6.54 -10.15 -15.48
N PHE A 84 -5.99 -11.33 -15.19
CA PHE A 84 -5.66 -11.74 -13.83
C PHE A 84 -4.27 -12.38 -13.78
N VAL A 85 -3.42 -11.94 -12.85
CA VAL A 85 -2.12 -12.53 -12.55
C VAL A 85 -2.14 -13.04 -11.12
N PHE A 86 -1.99 -14.35 -10.97
CA PHE A 86 -1.97 -15.04 -9.68
C PHE A 86 -0.61 -14.91 -9.01
N GLN A 87 -0.57 -15.03 -7.69
CA GLN A 87 0.64 -14.97 -6.88
C GLN A 87 1.70 -16.01 -7.30
N ASN A 88 1.28 -17.21 -7.68
CA ASN A 88 2.14 -18.30 -8.17
C ASN A 88 2.25 -18.33 -9.70
N TYR A 89 1.89 -17.21 -10.38
CA TYR A 89 1.86 -17.05 -11.84
C TYR A 89 0.89 -17.99 -12.58
N ALA A 90 0.55 -19.14 -12.02
CA ALA A 90 -0.34 -20.16 -12.57
C ALA A 90 -0.05 -20.50 -14.04
N LEU A 91 1.23 -20.66 -14.37
CA LEU A 91 1.65 -21.14 -15.69
C LEU A 91 1.45 -22.65 -15.78
N TRP A 92 0.93 -23.11 -16.93
CA TRP A 92 0.81 -24.54 -17.19
C TRP A 92 2.18 -25.12 -17.51
N PRO A 93 2.73 -26.04 -16.69
CA PRO A 93 4.11 -26.49 -16.82
C PRO A 93 4.36 -27.38 -18.06
N HIS A 94 3.32 -28.01 -18.58
CA HIS A 94 3.33 -28.87 -19.76
C HIS A 94 3.11 -28.10 -21.07
N MET A 95 2.91 -26.79 -21.01
CA MET A 95 2.72 -25.90 -22.15
C MET A 95 3.95 -25.01 -22.34
N SER A 96 4.33 -24.73 -23.59
CA SER A 96 5.37 -23.75 -23.91
C SER A 96 4.90 -22.32 -23.52
N VAL A 97 5.81 -21.36 -23.51
CA VAL A 97 5.50 -19.93 -23.32
C VAL A 97 4.45 -19.47 -24.34
N TYR A 98 4.64 -19.81 -25.62
CA TYR A 98 3.64 -19.52 -26.65
C TYR A 98 2.27 -20.07 -26.30
N GLN A 99 2.20 -21.35 -25.92
CA GLN A 99 0.94 -22.02 -25.61
C GLN A 99 0.26 -21.42 -24.38
N ASN A 100 1.03 -21.05 -23.33
CA ASN A 100 0.51 -20.37 -22.15
C ASN A 100 -0.14 -19.03 -22.51
N VAL A 101 0.51 -18.21 -23.35
CA VAL A 101 -0.02 -16.90 -23.76
C VAL A 101 -1.19 -17.04 -24.73
N ALA A 102 -1.10 -18.01 -25.68
CA ALA A 102 -2.13 -18.25 -26.70
C ALA A 102 -3.43 -18.86 -26.16
N PHE A 103 -3.39 -19.48 -24.98
CA PHE A 103 -4.49 -20.31 -24.47
C PHE A 103 -5.82 -19.56 -24.43
N GLY A 104 -5.88 -18.37 -23.79
CA GLY A 104 -7.10 -17.58 -23.71
C GLY A 104 -7.60 -17.09 -25.06
N LEU A 105 -6.69 -16.73 -25.98
CA LEU A 105 -7.03 -16.30 -27.34
C LEU A 105 -7.68 -17.43 -28.14
N LYS A 106 -7.14 -18.65 -28.02
CA LYS A 106 -7.72 -19.85 -28.68
C LYS A 106 -9.11 -20.21 -28.14
N LEU A 107 -9.32 -20.08 -26.82
CA LEU A 107 -10.65 -20.29 -26.23
C LEU A 107 -11.69 -19.30 -26.77
N ARG A 108 -11.30 -18.07 -27.10
CA ARG A 108 -12.16 -17.08 -27.78
C ARG A 108 -12.31 -17.33 -29.28
N LYS A 109 -11.77 -18.43 -29.82
CA LYS A 109 -11.85 -18.80 -31.24
C LYS A 109 -11.28 -17.74 -32.20
N ILE A 110 -10.26 -17.00 -31.73
CA ILE A 110 -9.51 -16.02 -32.55
C ILE A 110 -8.73 -16.80 -33.62
N ARG A 111 -8.59 -16.24 -34.84
CA ARG A 111 -7.88 -16.88 -35.96
C ARG A 111 -6.38 -17.07 -35.63
N ASP A 112 -5.81 -18.19 -36.02
CA ASP A 112 -4.42 -18.57 -35.67
C ASP A 112 -3.38 -17.51 -36.06
N ALA A 113 -3.54 -16.84 -37.20
CA ALA A 113 -2.64 -15.78 -37.62
C ALA A 113 -2.66 -14.59 -36.68
N GLU A 114 -3.85 -14.21 -36.16
CA GLU A 114 -4.03 -13.15 -35.19
C GLU A 114 -3.54 -13.57 -33.79
N VAL A 115 -3.79 -14.84 -33.40
CA VAL A 115 -3.25 -15.42 -32.16
C VAL A 115 -1.72 -15.30 -32.15
N ARG A 116 -1.06 -15.70 -33.25
CA ARG A 116 0.41 -15.62 -33.39
C ARG A 116 0.90 -14.17 -33.25
N SER A 117 0.27 -13.24 -33.92
CA SER A 117 0.62 -11.82 -33.88
C SER A 117 0.51 -11.27 -32.47
N ARG A 118 -0.63 -11.49 -31.78
CA ARG A 118 -0.88 -11.00 -30.42
C ARG A 118 0.07 -11.62 -29.39
N VAL A 119 0.37 -12.92 -29.50
CA VAL A 119 1.32 -13.61 -28.62
C VAL A 119 2.70 -13.00 -28.74
N LEU A 120 3.23 -12.87 -29.97
CA LEU A 120 4.56 -12.31 -30.19
C LEU A 120 4.65 -10.85 -29.73
N ALA A 121 3.65 -10.02 -30.03
CA ALA A 121 3.57 -8.65 -29.57
C ALA A 121 3.54 -8.55 -28.03
N SER A 122 2.79 -9.43 -27.35
CA SER A 122 2.73 -9.45 -25.89
C SER A 122 4.05 -9.90 -25.26
N LEU A 123 4.75 -10.87 -25.87
CA LEU A 123 6.07 -11.30 -25.40
C LEU A 123 7.13 -10.21 -25.60
N GLU A 124 7.10 -9.52 -26.72
CA GLU A 124 7.98 -8.38 -26.96
C GLU A 124 7.71 -7.23 -25.98
N LEU A 125 6.44 -6.94 -25.71
CA LEU A 125 6.01 -5.92 -24.76
C LEU A 125 6.57 -6.14 -23.34
N VAL A 126 6.62 -7.40 -22.88
CA VAL A 126 7.19 -7.76 -21.58
C VAL A 126 8.70 -8.06 -21.63
N GLY A 127 9.38 -7.80 -22.73
CA GLY A 127 10.83 -7.99 -22.89
C GLY A 127 11.27 -9.45 -22.93
N LEU A 128 10.45 -10.34 -23.48
CA LEU A 128 10.76 -11.78 -23.65
C LEU A 128 10.71 -12.23 -25.12
N PRO A 129 11.35 -11.51 -26.06
CA PRO A 129 11.38 -11.97 -27.45
C PRO A 129 12.15 -13.30 -27.57
N LYS A 130 11.75 -14.14 -28.53
CA LYS A 130 12.42 -15.41 -28.85
C LYS A 130 12.44 -16.48 -27.77
N LEU A 131 11.50 -16.40 -26.80
CA LEU A 131 11.33 -17.41 -25.73
C LEU A 131 10.06 -18.25 -25.89
N GLU A 132 9.35 -18.13 -26.99
CA GLU A 132 8.04 -18.73 -27.25
C GLU A 132 8.01 -20.26 -27.16
N GLU A 133 9.12 -20.90 -27.50
CA GLU A 133 9.23 -22.37 -27.51
C GLU A 133 9.69 -22.94 -26.16
N ARG A 134 10.14 -22.10 -25.22
CA ARG A 134 10.57 -22.55 -23.89
C ARG A 134 9.39 -22.97 -23.04
N TYR A 135 9.68 -23.82 -22.06
CA TYR A 135 8.75 -24.25 -21.04
C TYR A 135 8.97 -23.46 -19.74
N PRO A 136 7.95 -23.32 -18.86
CA PRO A 136 8.10 -22.61 -17.59
C PRO A 136 9.28 -23.06 -16.73
N SER A 137 9.59 -24.35 -16.71
CA SER A 137 10.74 -24.92 -15.99
C SER A 137 12.11 -24.43 -16.45
N GLN A 138 12.19 -23.84 -17.65
CA GLN A 138 13.42 -23.30 -18.23
C GLN A 138 13.56 -21.79 -18.02
N LEU A 139 12.66 -21.18 -17.26
CA LEU A 139 12.59 -19.75 -17.03
C LEU A 139 12.92 -19.40 -15.58
N SER A 140 13.58 -18.24 -15.38
CA SER A 140 13.70 -17.64 -14.04
C SER A 140 12.34 -17.18 -13.52
N GLY A 141 12.21 -16.96 -12.20
CA GLY A 141 10.97 -16.47 -11.58
C GLY A 141 10.47 -15.15 -12.21
N GLY A 142 11.36 -14.19 -12.46
CA GLY A 142 11.00 -12.96 -13.14
C GLY A 142 10.55 -13.17 -14.60
N GLN A 143 11.13 -14.13 -15.31
CA GLN A 143 10.66 -14.49 -16.65
C GLN A 143 9.28 -15.16 -16.61
N GLN A 144 9.04 -16.06 -15.65
CA GLN A 144 7.72 -16.68 -15.45
C GLN A 144 6.65 -15.62 -15.16
N GLN A 145 6.94 -14.66 -14.31
CA GLN A 145 6.06 -13.53 -14.02
C GLN A 145 5.73 -12.74 -15.30
N ARG A 146 6.73 -12.38 -16.09
CA ARG A 146 6.53 -11.66 -17.36
C ARG A 146 5.70 -12.46 -18.36
N VAL A 147 5.83 -13.79 -18.39
CA VAL A 147 4.95 -14.66 -19.19
C VAL A 147 3.51 -14.61 -18.69
N ALA A 148 3.28 -14.63 -17.38
CA ALA A 148 1.94 -14.49 -16.81
C ALA A 148 1.30 -13.12 -17.13
N LEU A 149 2.11 -12.05 -17.10
CA LEU A 149 1.68 -10.72 -17.56
C LEU A 149 1.34 -10.73 -19.06
N ALA A 150 2.22 -11.28 -19.92
CA ALA A 150 1.97 -11.39 -21.36
C ALA A 150 0.68 -12.16 -21.66
N ARG A 151 0.41 -13.27 -20.94
CA ARG A 151 -0.82 -14.05 -21.06
C ARG A 151 -2.07 -13.19 -20.77
N SER A 152 -2.01 -12.37 -19.73
CA SER A 152 -3.12 -11.48 -19.36
C SER A 152 -3.27 -10.33 -20.36
N LEU A 153 -2.17 -9.73 -20.82
CA LEU A 153 -2.17 -8.60 -21.74
C LEU A 153 -2.55 -8.97 -23.18
N ALA A 154 -2.25 -10.20 -23.62
CA ALA A 154 -2.62 -10.69 -24.96
C ALA A 154 -4.14 -10.65 -25.23
N MET A 155 -4.94 -10.67 -24.15
CA MET A 155 -6.40 -10.55 -24.20
C MET A 155 -6.89 -9.10 -24.38
N GLU A 156 -5.98 -8.11 -24.33
CA GLU A 156 -6.25 -6.66 -24.40
C GLU A 156 -7.32 -6.20 -23.37
N PRO A 157 -7.14 -6.54 -22.08
CA PRO A 157 -8.12 -6.15 -21.07
C PRO A 157 -8.04 -4.65 -20.78
N ARG A 158 -9.15 -4.04 -20.34
CA ARG A 158 -9.15 -2.67 -19.81
C ARG A 158 -8.69 -2.59 -18.35
N LEU A 159 -8.83 -3.69 -17.61
CA LEU A 159 -8.46 -3.82 -16.21
C LEU A 159 -7.61 -5.09 -16.02
N ILE A 160 -6.50 -4.96 -15.31
CA ILE A 160 -5.69 -6.10 -14.87
C ILE A 160 -5.70 -6.17 -13.34
N LEU A 161 -5.89 -7.36 -12.80
CA LEU A 161 -5.85 -7.67 -11.38
C LEU A 161 -4.59 -8.45 -11.08
N LEU A 162 -3.81 -7.99 -10.10
CA LEU A 162 -2.48 -8.53 -9.77
C LEU A 162 -2.48 -8.94 -8.29
N ASP A 163 -2.46 -10.25 -8.02
CA ASP A 163 -2.46 -10.80 -6.66
C ASP A 163 -1.03 -11.11 -6.21
N GLU A 164 -0.41 -10.21 -5.45
CA GLU A 164 0.97 -10.29 -4.94
C GLU A 164 2.00 -10.74 -6.02
N PRO A 165 2.05 -10.11 -7.20
CA PRO A 165 2.78 -10.64 -8.35
C PRO A 165 4.30 -10.67 -8.16
N LEU A 166 4.87 -9.92 -7.20
CA LEU A 166 6.31 -9.85 -6.95
C LEU A 166 6.76 -10.66 -5.72
N SER A 167 5.84 -11.28 -4.98
CA SER A 167 6.12 -11.93 -3.69
C SER A 167 7.15 -13.09 -3.78
N ASN A 168 7.20 -13.78 -4.93
CA ASN A 168 8.08 -14.94 -5.14
C ASN A 168 9.46 -14.58 -5.71
N LEU A 169 9.81 -13.29 -5.79
CA LEU A 169 11.09 -12.81 -6.29
C LEU A 169 12.04 -12.45 -5.12
N ASP A 170 13.35 -12.61 -5.35
CA ASP A 170 14.35 -12.06 -4.44
C ASP A 170 14.29 -10.52 -4.38
N ALA A 171 14.88 -9.94 -3.32
CA ALA A 171 14.74 -8.50 -3.05
C ALA A 171 15.26 -7.61 -4.19
N LYS A 172 16.40 -7.96 -4.80
CA LYS A 172 17.00 -7.16 -5.88
C LYS A 172 16.14 -7.20 -7.15
N LEU A 173 15.74 -8.40 -7.56
CA LEU A 173 14.90 -8.58 -8.74
C LEU A 173 13.51 -7.94 -8.53
N ARG A 174 12.98 -7.98 -7.31
CA ARG A 174 11.71 -7.35 -6.95
C ARG A 174 11.76 -5.83 -7.14
N GLU A 175 12.85 -5.16 -6.72
CA GLU A 175 13.05 -3.74 -6.91
C GLU A 175 13.08 -3.34 -8.39
N GLU A 176 13.82 -4.09 -9.22
CA GLU A 176 13.88 -3.87 -10.66
C GLU A 176 12.50 -4.08 -11.32
N MET A 177 11.84 -5.20 -11.00
CA MET A 177 10.54 -5.57 -11.56
C MET A 177 9.41 -4.61 -11.16
N ARG A 178 9.48 -4.00 -9.98
CA ARG A 178 8.53 -2.97 -9.50
C ARG A 178 8.47 -1.79 -10.47
N VAL A 179 9.63 -1.26 -10.83
CA VAL A 179 9.73 -0.11 -11.76
C VAL A 179 9.30 -0.49 -13.18
N GLU A 180 9.70 -1.67 -13.64
CA GLU A 180 9.32 -2.16 -14.97
C GLU A 180 7.82 -2.39 -15.08
N LEU A 181 7.19 -3.01 -14.08
CA LEU A 181 5.74 -3.25 -14.07
C LEU A 181 4.95 -1.93 -14.15
N LYS A 182 5.34 -0.93 -13.36
CA LYS A 182 4.72 0.42 -13.43
C LYS A 182 4.83 1.01 -14.83
N LYS A 183 6.04 0.97 -15.43
CA LYS A 183 6.27 1.47 -16.79
C LYS A 183 5.43 0.71 -17.82
N LEU A 184 5.34 -0.61 -17.69
CA LEU A 184 4.57 -1.46 -18.57
C LEU A 184 3.08 -1.11 -18.55
N ILE A 185 2.47 -1.06 -17.35
CA ILE A 185 1.05 -0.72 -17.17
C ILE A 185 0.75 0.66 -17.78
N LYS A 186 1.60 1.66 -17.50
CA LYS A 186 1.45 3.02 -18.06
C LYS A 186 1.63 3.04 -19.59
N LYS A 187 2.58 2.28 -20.14
CA LYS A 187 2.82 2.19 -21.58
C LYS A 187 1.61 1.62 -22.34
N VAL A 188 0.95 0.61 -21.76
CA VAL A 188 -0.23 -0.05 -22.36
C VAL A 188 -1.51 0.75 -22.10
N ASN A 189 -1.45 1.74 -21.23
CA ASN A 189 -2.59 2.58 -20.83
C ASN A 189 -3.81 1.77 -20.34
N ILE A 190 -3.55 0.78 -19.48
CA ILE A 190 -4.58 -0.02 -18.82
C ILE A 190 -4.68 0.33 -17.35
N SER A 191 -5.84 0.09 -16.75
CA SER A 191 -6.00 0.21 -15.31
C SER A 191 -5.56 -1.07 -14.59
N ALA A 192 -5.02 -0.94 -13.38
CA ALA A 192 -4.57 -2.07 -12.60
C ALA A 192 -5.04 -1.98 -11.15
N ILE A 193 -5.48 -3.11 -10.58
CA ILE A 193 -5.60 -3.28 -9.13
C ILE A 193 -4.49 -4.23 -8.69
N TYR A 194 -3.66 -3.77 -7.77
CA TYR A 194 -2.45 -4.42 -7.30
C TYR A 194 -2.56 -4.76 -5.82
N VAL A 195 -2.57 -6.03 -5.47
CA VAL A 195 -2.55 -6.48 -4.06
C VAL A 195 -1.12 -6.70 -3.62
N THR A 196 -0.75 -6.15 -2.47
CA THR A 196 0.54 -6.40 -1.83
C THR A 196 0.44 -6.23 -0.32
N HIS A 197 1.40 -6.80 0.41
CA HIS A 197 1.66 -6.51 1.83
C HIS A 197 2.92 -5.64 2.01
N ASP A 198 3.63 -5.35 0.93
CA ASP A 198 4.83 -4.52 0.92
C ASP A 198 4.45 -3.04 0.68
N GLN A 199 4.80 -2.18 1.66
CA GLN A 199 4.49 -0.75 1.62
C GLN A 199 5.26 -0.03 0.51
N GLU A 200 6.53 -0.40 0.30
CA GLU A 200 7.36 0.22 -0.74
C GLU A 200 6.83 -0.11 -2.13
N GLU A 201 6.37 -1.36 -2.34
CA GLU A 201 5.71 -1.73 -3.59
C GLU A 201 4.49 -0.84 -3.85
N ALA A 202 3.58 -0.76 -2.87
CA ALA A 202 2.37 0.04 -3.01
C ALA A 202 2.69 1.50 -3.32
N PHE A 203 3.66 2.10 -2.63
CA PHE A 203 3.98 3.53 -2.78
C PHE A 203 4.71 3.86 -4.09
N VAL A 204 5.59 2.97 -4.56
CA VAL A 204 6.32 3.19 -5.81
C VAL A 204 5.43 2.95 -7.04
N ILE A 205 4.57 1.91 -7.00
CA ILE A 205 3.80 1.50 -8.18
C ILE A 205 2.57 2.37 -8.37
N SER A 206 1.85 2.74 -7.31
CA SER A 206 0.46 3.17 -7.37
C SER A 206 0.27 4.66 -7.60
N ASP A 207 -0.87 4.99 -8.18
CA ASP A 207 -1.43 6.34 -8.22
C ASP A 207 -2.35 6.56 -7.01
N TYR A 208 -3.03 5.48 -6.52
CA TYR A 208 -3.87 5.45 -5.33
C TYR A 208 -3.61 4.20 -4.49
N VAL A 209 -3.84 4.30 -3.19
CA VAL A 209 -3.69 3.20 -2.23
C VAL A 209 -4.94 3.08 -1.36
N ILE A 210 -5.44 1.87 -1.22
CA ILE A 210 -6.40 1.47 -0.20
C ILE A 210 -5.64 0.76 0.92
N VAL A 211 -5.79 1.22 2.15
CA VAL A 211 -5.29 0.52 3.34
C VAL A 211 -6.44 -0.23 3.99
N MET A 212 -6.28 -1.55 4.13
CA MET A 212 -7.27 -2.44 4.74
C MET A 212 -6.82 -3.01 6.08
N GLU A 213 -7.76 -3.13 6.99
CA GLU A 213 -7.61 -3.89 8.23
C GLU A 213 -8.92 -4.62 8.55
N ARG A 214 -8.83 -5.90 8.93
CA ARG A 214 -9.96 -6.73 9.40
C ARG A 214 -11.20 -6.63 8.51
N GLY A 215 -11.02 -6.74 7.20
CA GLY A 215 -12.09 -6.73 6.22
C GLY A 215 -12.66 -5.35 5.88
N LYS A 216 -12.13 -4.27 6.43
CA LYS A 216 -12.59 -2.89 6.20
C LYS A 216 -11.54 -2.05 5.49
N ILE A 217 -11.99 -1.10 4.70
CA ILE A 217 -11.15 -0.02 4.17
C ILE A 217 -11.04 1.06 5.24
N LEU A 218 -9.82 1.35 5.69
CA LEU A 218 -9.56 2.40 6.66
C LEU A 218 -9.22 3.74 6.01
N GLN A 219 -8.54 3.70 4.86
CA GLN A 219 -8.22 4.91 4.09
C GLN A 219 -8.05 4.55 2.61
N TYR A 220 -8.52 5.45 1.74
CA TYR A 220 -8.32 5.42 0.29
C TYR A 220 -7.85 6.81 -0.14
N ALA A 221 -6.60 6.92 -0.60
CA ALA A 221 -5.98 8.19 -0.95
C ALA A 221 -4.74 7.95 -1.84
N THR A 222 -4.06 9.02 -2.23
CA THR A 222 -2.73 8.94 -2.86
C THR A 222 -1.68 8.44 -1.85
N PRO A 223 -0.55 7.87 -2.31
CA PRO A 223 0.55 7.46 -1.43
C PRO A 223 1.03 8.57 -0.49
N ASP A 224 1.14 9.80 -1.01
CA ASP A 224 1.55 10.98 -0.24
C ASP A 224 0.57 11.31 0.89
N GLU A 225 -0.74 11.30 0.59
CA GLU A 225 -1.78 11.54 1.60
C GLU A 225 -1.84 10.43 2.65
N ILE A 226 -1.67 9.16 2.26
CA ILE A 226 -1.60 8.02 3.21
C ILE A 226 -0.45 8.19 4.20
N TYR A 227 0.72 8.65 3.73
CA TYR A 227 1.90 8.84 4.56
C TYR A 227 1.78 10.08 5.46
N ASN A 228 1.42 11.22 4.87
CA ASN A 228 1.44 12.51 5.57
C ASN A 228 0.15 12.79 6.36
N TRP A 229 -0.99 12.20 5.95
CA TRP A 229 -2.31 12.46 6.53
C TRP A 229 -3.04 11.15 6.85
N PRO A 230 -2.49 10.32 7.75
CA PRO A 230 -3.17 9.09 8.13
C PRO A 230 -4.49 9.42 8.83
N ALA A 231 -5.58 8.85 8.31
CA ALA A 231 -6.92 9.06 8.86
C ALA A 231 -7.20 8.18 10.09
N HIS A 232 -6.37 7.16 10.33
CA HIS A 232 -6.57 6.15 11.35
C HIS A 232 -5.25 5.79 12.04
N GLN A 233 -5.30 5.50 13.34
CA GLN A 233 -4.13 5.07 14.12
C GLN A 233 -3.41 3.88 13.50
N PHE A 234 -4.17 2.88 13.04
CA PHE A 234 -3.60 1.73 12.36
C PHE A 234 -2.82 2.15 11.11
N VAL A 235 -3.39 3.02 10.25
CA VAL A 235 -2.70 3.51 9.05
C VAL A 235 -1.40 4.20 9.43
N ALA A 236 -1.43 5.05 10.47
CA ALA A 236 -0.24 5.75 10.96
C ALA A 236 0.87 4.81 11.44
N SER A 237 0.50 3.74 12.15
CA SER A 237 1.46 2.75 12.68
C SER A 237 1.90 1.72 11.65
N PHE A 238 1.01 1.38 10.71
CA PHE A 238 1.28 0.40 9.66
C PHE A 238 2.15 0.97 8.55
N ILE A 239 1.98 2.27 8.20
CA ILE A 239 2.71 2.93 7.13
C ILE A 239 3.95 3.64 7.66
N GLY A 240 5.12 3.15 7.25
CA GLY A 240 6.40 3.71 7.67
C GLY A 240 6.66 3.54 9.17
N ARG A 241 7.75 4.16 9.65
CA ARG A 241 8.08 4.19 11.07
C ARG A 241 7.54 5.45 11.71
N SER A 242 6.73 5.30 12.74
CA SER A 242 6.17 6.43 13.49
C SER A 242 6.08 6.14 14.97
N VAL A 243 6.13 7.21 15.75
CA VAL A 243 5.78 7.20 17.17
C VAL A 243 4.41 7.85 17.32
N LEU A 244 3.53 7.16 18.03
CA LEU A 244 2.21 7.67 18.37
C LEU A 244 2.20 8.08 19.83
N VAL A 245 1.86 9.34 20.09
CA VAL A 245 1.77 9.89 21.46
C VAL A 245 0.45 10.62 21.64
N GLU A 246 -0.12 10.51 22.84
CA GLU A 246 -1.30 11.27 23.20
C GLU A 246 -0.93 12.71 23.51
N GLY A 247 -1.77 13.65 23.10
CA GLY A 247 -1.59 15.06 23.36
C GLY A 247 -2.90 15.77 23.61
N ARG A 248 -2.79 16.96 24.19
CA ARG A 248 -3.91 17.88 24.39
C ARG A 248 -3.65 19.18 23.64
N VAL A 249 -4.61 19.61 22.84
CA VAL A 249 -4.53 20.87 22.11
C VAL A 249 -4.61 22.02 23.11
N VAL A 250 -3.54 22.81 23.22
CA VAL A 250 -3.49 24.00 24.07
C VAL A 250 -3.87 25.26 23.30
N GLN A 251 -3.62 25.27 22.01
CA GLN A 251 -3.99 26.40 21.14
C GLN A 251 -4.26 25.88 19.72
N ALA A 252 -5.30 26.41 19.08
CA ALA A 252 -5.61 26.15 17.69
C ALA A 252 -5.85 27.50 16.98
N SER A 253 -5.05 27.80 15.95
CA SER A 253 -5.13 29.07 15.23
C SER A 253 -4.77 28.85 13.75
N GLY A 254 -5.70 29.22 12.86
CA GLY A 254 -5.50 29.02 11.43
C GLY A 254 -5.23 27.56 11.06
N GLU A 255 -4.14 27.31 10.34
CA GLU A 255 -3.70 26.00 9.89
C GLU A 255 -2.77 25.27 10.89
N GLU A 256 -2.49 25.87 12.06
CA GLU A 256 -1.58 25.33 13.05
C GLU A 256 -2.29 25.08 14.38
N CYS A 257 -1.80 24.08 15.11
CA CYS A 257 -2.17 23.87 16.50
C CYS A 257 -0.93 23.60 17.35
N ARG A 258 -1.02 23.97 18.62
CA ARG A 258 -0.03 23.66 19.66
C ARG A 258 -0.60 22.56 20.53
N VAL A 259 0.15 21.47 20.65
CA VAL A 259 -0.28 20.29 21.38
C VAL A 259 0.72 20.00 22.50
N GLU A 260 0.25 20.00 23.75
CA GLU A 260 1.03 19.54 24.89
C GLU A 260 1.06 18.01 24.90
N VAL A 261 2.26 17.45 25.03
CA VAL A 261 2.50 16.00 25.06
C VAL A 261 2.99 15.60 26.46
N PRO A 262 2.13 14.99 27.30
CA PRO A 262 2.49 14.62 28.67
C PRO A 262 3.70 13.69 28.72
N ASP A 263 3.77 12.70 27.85
CA ASP A 263 4.85 11.71 27.78
C ASP A 263 6.23 12.32 27.45
N PHE A 264 6.27 13.52 26.85
CA PHE A 264 7.49 14.26 26.51
C PHE A 264 7.79 15.38 27.51
N ASN A 265 7.67 15.10 28.81
CA ASN A 265 7.85 16.11 29.88
C ASN A 265 6.95 17.36 29.69
N ARG A 266 5.74 17.16 29.17
CA ARG A 266 4.79 18.22 28.81
C ARG A 266 5.32 19.22 27.79
N ALA A 267 6.22 18.78 26.90
CA ALA A 267 6.64 19.60 25.78
C ALA A 267 5.46 19.97 24.88
N THR A 268 5.50 21.19 24.38
CA THR A 268 4.50 21.65 23.41
C THR A 268 5.06 21.54 22.00
N LEU A 269 4.36 20.80 21.16
CA LEU A 269 4.69 20.66 19.74
C LEU A 269 3.74 21.48 18.88
N VAL A 270 4.32 22.14 17.86
CA VAL A 270 3.58 22.86 16.81
C VAL A 270 3.39 21.88 15.64
N CYS A 271 2.16 21.70 15.23
CA CYS A 271 1.82 20.82 14.13
C CYS A 271 0.70 21.40 13.27
N ARG A 272 0.48 20.84 12.09
CA ARG A 272 -0.64 21.22 11.24
C ARG A 272 -1.96 20.82 11.90
N ARG A 273 -2.92 21.73 11.86
CA ARG A 273 -4.24 21.53 12.44
C ARG A 273 -5.16 20.77 11.50
N PRO A 274 -5.67 19.58 11.88
CA PRO A 274 -6.74 18.94 11.13
C PRO A 274 -8.06 19.70 11.33
N ASN A 275 -8.97 19.58 10.34
CA ASN A 275 -10.29 20.19 10.43
C ASN A 275 -11.06 19.70 11.67
N GLY A 276 -11.75 20.62 12.33
CA GLY A 276 -12.60 20.31 13.49
C GLY A 276 -11.90 20.19 14.84
N LEU A 277 -10.57 20.31 14.91
CA LEU A 277 -9.83 20.25 16.17
C LEU A 277 -9.81 21.62 16.86
N ALA A 278 -10.15 21.66 18.14
CA ALA A 278 -10.23 22.87 18.96
C ALA A 278 -9.32 22.81 20.22
N ALA A 279 -9.06 23.96 20.81
CA ALA A 279 -8.33 24.02 22.07
C ALA A 279 -9.10 23.25 23.17
N GLY A 280 -8.38 22.45 23.95
CA GLY A 280 -8.93 21.56 24.96
C GLY A 280 -9.16 20.13 24.52
N ASP A 281 -9.21 19.86 23.19
CA ASP A 281 -9.40 18.53 22.64
C ASP A 281 -8.19 17.62 22.93
N THR A 282 -8.49 16.33 23.10
CA THR A 282 -7.46 15.28 23.11
C THR A 282 -7.27 14.75 21.70
N CYS A 283 -6.01 14.53 21.33
CA CYS A 283 -5.65 14.02 20.03
C CYS A 283 -4.48 13.04 20.13
N GLN A 284 -4.21 12.33 19.03
CA GLN A 284 -3.02 11.53 18.90
C GLN A 284 -2.09 12.16 17.87
N LEU A 285 -0.87 12.42 18.29
CA LEU A 285 0.21 12.86 17.40
C LEU A 285 0.90 11.65 16.78
N VAL A 286 1.17 11.73 15.50
CA VAL A 286 1.95 10.78 14.71
C VAL A 286 3.23 11.47 14.29
N ILE A 287 4.37 11.05 14.83
CA ILE A 287 5.68 11.62 14.53
C ILE A 287 6.43 10.62 13.65
N ARG A 288 6.78 11.03 12.41
CA ARG A 288 7.56 10.21 11.49
C ARG A 288 9.02 10.19 11.90
N THR A 289 9.49 9.05 12.43
CA THR A 289 10.83 8.94 13.04
C THR A 289 11.98 9.06 12.06
N GLY A 290 11.75 8.75 10.77
CA GLY A 290 12.72 8.97 9.70
C GLY A 290 12.96 10.45 9.35
N GLU A 291 12.07 11.35 9.79
CA GLU A 291 12.16 12.79 9.53
C GLU A 291 12.64 13.59 10.77
N VAL A 292 12.85 12.89 11.90
CA VAL A 292 13.39 13.49 13.12
C VAL A 292 14.89 13.69 12.97
N LYS A 293 15.36 14.93 13.18
CA LYS A 293 16.78 15.25 13.20
C LYS A 293 17.31 15.12 14.62
N LEU A 294 18.48 14.52 14.77
CA LEU A 294 19.15 14.28 16.06
C LEU A 294 20.50 15.01 16.08
N ASN A 295 20.85 15.65 17.21
CA ASN A 295 22.13 16.32 17.39
C ASN A 295 22.58 16.27 18.88
N SER A 296 23.89 16.30 19.14
CA SER A 296 24.47 16.50 20.48
C SER A 296 24.34 17.95 20.98
N ARG A 297 24.21 18.91 20.05
CA ARG A 297 23.99 20.33 20.36
C ARG A 297 22.55 20.72 20.10
N ARG A 298 22.04 21.67 20.91
CA ARG A 298 20.70 22.19 20.73
C ARG A 298 20.54 22.86 19.37
N PHE A 299 19.46 22.60 18.70
CA PHE A 299 19.08 23.24 17.44
C PHE A 299 18.81 24.74 17.64
N SER A 300 19.04 25.54 16.61
CA SER A 300 18.73 26.99 16.62
C SER A 300 17.24 27.28 16.56
N GLN A 301 16.43 26.32 16.15
CA GLN A 301 14.97 26.41 16.15
C GLN A 301 14.44 26.56 17.59
N THR A 302 13.38 27.34 17.75
CA THR A 302 12.74 27.58 19.05
C THR A 302 11.53 26.65 19.29
N GLU A 303 10.97 26.10 18.22
CA GLU A 303 9.80 25.21 18.26
C GLU A 303 10.22 23.78 17.90
N ASN A 304 9.46 22.79 18.42
CA ASN A 304 9.63 21.36 18.13
C ASN A 304 11.05 20.81 18.41
N VAL A 305 11.75 21.40 19.35
CA VAL A 305 13.04 20.89 19.85
C VAL A 305 12.81 20.19 21.18
N LEU A 306 13.07 18.88 21.20
CA LEU A 306 12.95 18.02 22.36
C LEU A 306 14.32 17.68 22.91
N GLU A 307 14.45 17.61 24.21
CA GLU A 307 15.64 17.15 24.91
C GLU A 307 15.45 15.72 25.36
N GLY A 308 16.42 14.86 25.12
CA GLY A 308 16.39 13.46 25.51
C GLY A 308 17.76 12.92 25.90
N VAL A 309 17.77 11.64 26.27
CA VAL A 309 18.99 10.91 26.65
C VAL A 309 19.11 9.71 25.72
N MET A 310 20.28 9.53 25.12
CA MET A 310 20.60 8.36 24.28
C MET A 310 20.63 7.11 25.15
N THR A 311 19.82 6.08 24.80
CA THR A 311 19.77 4.81 25.54
C THR A 311 20.52 3.69 24.80
N SER A 312 20.50 3.68 23.49
CA SER A 312 21.30 2.73 22.68
C SER A 312 21.42 3.18 21.23
N ARG A 313 22.36 2.52 20.52
CA ARG A 313 22.61 2.75 19.11
C ARG A 313 22.77 1.42 18.38
N ASP A 314 21.92 1.17 17.40
CA ASP A 314 21.92 -0.06 16.61
C ASP A 314 22.34 0.23 15.16
N TYR A 315 23.51 -0.27 14.77
CA TYR A 315 24.02 -0.09 13.42
C TYR A 315 23.40 -1.13 12.45
N ARG A 316 22.81 -0.64 11.35
CA ARG A 316 22.11 -1.44 10.34
C ARG A 316 22.69 -1.26 8.93
N GLY A 317 24.01 -1.33 8.79
CA GLY A 317 24.69 -1.12 7.53
C GLY A 317 24.78 0.36 7.14
N GLY A 318 23.98 0.84 6.19
CA GLY A 318 23.95 2.25 5.78
C GLY A 318 23.16 3.18 6.71
N LEU A 319 22.43 2.61 7.67
CA LEU A 319 21.56 3.31 8.60
C LEU A 319 21.98 3.03 10.04
N THR A 320 21.67 3.96 10.94
CA THR A 320 21.82 3.77 12.38
C THR A 320 20.49 4.14 13.06
N ASP A 321 19.96 3.22 13.86
CA ASP A 321 18.81 3.47 14.71
C ASP A 321 19.34 3.96 16.08
N HIS A 322 18.93 5.14 16.50
CA HIS A 322 19.26 5.74 17.79
C HIS A 322 18.01 5.66 18.69
N ARG A 323 18.13 5.00 19.85
CA ARG A 323 17.06 4.99 20.85
C ARG A 323 17.27 6.16 21.79
N VAL A 324 16.27 6.99 21.94
CA VAL A 324 16.33 8.19 22.76
C VAL A 324 15.15 8.22 23.72
N GLN A 325 15.43 8.31 25.01
CA GLN A 325 14.44 8.51 26.05
C GLN A 325 14.07 9.99 26.15
N ILE A 326 12.80 10.31 25.95
CA ILE A 326 12.24 11.65 26.14
C ILE A 326 11.10 11.54 27.17
N GLY A 327 11.33 12.05 28.38
CA GLY A 327 10.35 11.89 29.46
C GLY A 327 10.01 10.42 29.71
N ALA A 328 8.74 10.06 29.58
CA ALA A 328 8.24 8.71 29.79
C ALA A 328 8.34 7.80 28.54
N ARG A 329 8.73 8.33 27.39
CA ARG A 329 8.75 7.59 26.12
C ARG A 329 10.14 7.42 25.55
N GLU A 330 10.42 6.21 25.06
CA GLU A 330 11.56 5.94 24.18
C GLU A 330 11.10 6.06 22.73
N ILE A 331 11.90 6.76 21.92
CA ILE A 331 11.69 6.87 20.46
C ILE A 331 12.90 6.38 19.71
N VAL A 332 12.69 5.82 18.51
CA VAL A 332 13.77 5.35 17.64
C VAL A 332 13.92 6.34 16.50
N VAL A 333 15.05 7.02 16.41
CA VAL A 333 15.39 7.93 15.32
C VAL A 333 16.38 7.24 14.39
N THR A 334 16.05 7.17 13.10
CA THR A 334 16.93 6.56 12.10
C THR A 334 17.74 7.65 11.38
N SER A 335 19.07 7.52 11.36
CA SER A 335 19.97 8.40 10.60
C SER A 335 20.77 7.64 9.57
N HIS A 336 21.16 8.33 8.48
CA HIS A 336 22.14 7.79 7.53
C HIS A 336 23.56 7.91 8.10
N LYS A 337 24.39 6.90 7.85
CA LYS A 337 25.80 6.85 8.30
C LYS A 337 26.63 8.07 7.89
N LEU A 338 26.26 8.72 6.78
CA LEU A 338 26.96 9.89 6.24
C LEU A 338 26.47 11.22 6.85
N CYS A 339 25.59 11.21 7.86
CA CYS A 339 25.18 12.42 8.54
C CYS A 339 26.27 12.81 9.57
N PRO A 340 27.17 13.78 9.27
CA PRO A 340 28.35 14.07 10.09
C PRO A 340 28.02 14.82 11.40
N MET A 341 26.74 15.03 11.70
CA MET A 341 26.31 15.91 12.79
C MET A 341 26.00 15.19 14.11
N ILE A 342 26.20 13.88 14.19
CA ILE A 342 25.93 13.15 15.43
C ILE A 342 27.28 12.71 16.03
N GLU A 343 28.01 13.65 16.62
CA GLU A 343 29.10 13.40 17.57
C GLU A 343 28.49 13.05 18.95
N VAL A 344 27.74 11.95 19.01
CA VAL A 344 27.29 11.39 20.29
C VAL A 344 28.16 10.18 20.57
N GLU A 345 28.98 10.24 21.59
CA GLU A 345 30.03 9.25 21.86
C GLU A 345 29.55 8.05 22.67
N GLY A 346 28.40 8.12 23.38
CA GLY A 346 28.00 7.02 24.25
C GLY A 346 26.53 6.97 24.64
N ASP A 347 26.16 5.83 25.25
CA ASP A 347 24.91 5.66 25.94
C ASP A 347 24.88 6.56 27.20
N GLY A 348 23.76 7.24 27.44
CA GLY A 348 23.61 8.18 28.53
C GLY A 348 23.84 9.65 28.14
N ASP A 349 24.32 9.92 26.92
CA ASP A 349 24.55 11.27 26.44
C ASP A 349 23.25 12.06 26.23
N LYS A 350 23.31 13.33 26.61
CA LYS A 350 22.22 14.28 26.34
C LYS A 350 22.19 14.63 24.86
N VAL A 351 21.02 14.51 24.28
CA VAL A 351 20.79 14.78 22.86
C VAL A 351 19.58 15.66 22.64
N TYR A 352 19.54 16.32 21.51
CA TYR A 352 18.42 17.15 21.09
C TYR A 352 17.82 16.61 19.80
N LEU A 353 16.48 16.59 19.75
CA LEU A 353 15.72 16.16 18.60
C LEU A 353 14.96 17.36 18.07
N TYR A 354 15.00 17.54 16.76
CA TYR A 354 14.15 18.50 16.06
C TYR A 354 13.17 17.77 15.16
N VAL A 355 11.89 18.10 15.28
CA VAL A 355 10.82 17.55 14.46
C VAL A 355 10.18 18.68 13.68
N ASP A 356 10.31 18.62 12.35
CA ASP A 356 9.61 19.60 11.52
C ASP A 356 8.09 19.45 11.68
N LYS A 357 7.37 20.57 11.67
CA LYS A 357 5.91 20.54 11.82
C LYS A 357 5.19 19.73 10.73
N SER A 358 5.78 19.60 9.56
CA SER A 358 5.27 18.75 8.46
C SER A 358 5.42 17.26 8.73
N ALA A 359 6.35 16.85 9.59
CA ALA A 359 6.58 15.48 10.01
C ALA A 359 5.66 15.02 11.16
N ILE A 360 4.77 15.92 11.63
CA ILE A 360 3.82 15.65 12.71
C ILE A 360 2.40 15.72 12.16
N SER A 361 1.74 14.58 12.09
CA SER A 361 0.31 14.51 11.77
C SER A 361 -0.51 14.37 13.05
N VAL A 362 -1.76 14.82 12.99
CA VAL A 362 -2.68 14.79 14.15
C VAL A 362 -3.94 14.03 13.79
N ILE A 363 -4.28 13.03 14.61
CA ILE A 363 -5.53 12.27 14.51
C ILE A 363 -6.46 12.72 15.64
N ALA A 364 -7.64 13.22 15.30
CA ALA A 364 -8.64 13.64 16.28
C ALA A 364 -9.27 12.42 16.99
N ARG A 365 -9.51 12.51 18.30
CA ARG A 365 -10.06 11.38 19.08
C ARG A 365 -11.52 11.07 18.74
N SER A 366 -12.27 12.01 18.17
CA SER A 366 -13.62 11.76 17.64
C SER A 366 -13.66 10.75 16.51
N SER A 367 -12.58 10.67 15.70
CA SER A 367 -12.41 9.63 14.69
C SER A 367 -12.08 8.26 15.29
N LEU A 368 -11.53 8.21 16.51
CA LEU A 368 -11.21 6.98 17.25
C LEU A 368 -12.44 6.40 17.96
N ALA A 369 -13.34 7.24 18.50
CA ALA A 369 -14.52 6.82 19.23
C ALA A 369 -15.63 6.24 18.33
N ALA A 370 -15.74 6.70 17.08
CA ALA A 370 -16.67 6.16 16.10
C ALA A 370 -16.35 4.70 15.69
N GLN A 371 -15.17 4.21 16.04
CA GLN A 371 -14.65 2.89 15.67
C GLN A 371 -14.75 1.86 16.80
N GLY A 372 -14.85 2.31 18.06
CA GLY A 372 -15.04 1.45 19.25
C GLY A 372 -16.49 1.06 19.54
N ALA A 373 -17.46 1.71 18.89
CA ALA A 373 -18.89 1.44 19.10
C ALA A 373 -19.49 0.41 18.12
N ALA A 374 -18.66 -0.21 17.30
CA ALA A 374 -19.05 -1.26 16.34
C ALA A 374 -18.46 -2.64 16.72
N HIS A 375 -18.44 -2.92 18.02
CA HIS A 375 -18.13 -4.27 18.56
C HIS A 375 -19.41 -4.97 18.97
#